data_0e57f946c9deac591848c3f809bbc037
#
_entry.id   0e57f946c9deac591848c3f809bbc037
#
_cell.length_a   1.000
_cell.length_b   1.000
_cell.length_c   1.000
_cell.angle_alpha   90.00
_cell.angle_beta   90.00
_cell.angle_gamma   90.00
#
_symmetry.space_group_name_H-M   'P 1'
#
loop_
_entity.id
_entity.type
_entity.pdbx_description
1 polymer ?
#
loop_
_entity_poly.entity_id
_entity_poly.type
_entity_poly.pdbx_seq_one_letter_code
_entity_poly.pdbx_strand_id
1 'polypeptide(L)'
;MGQMIAIVGRPNVGKSTLFNRLTKTRTAITNDEAGTTRDRQYGKVDWNGKEFSIVDTGGWVVGSEDIFESEINKQVHLAIEQADEILFVVDATNGVTDLDDHVAQILRRSTKPVILVANKVDSGDSIYNIADFYSLGLGDPYGVSAVSGYGTGDLLDEVVAKMPEKDEDEEDALEDIPKICIVGRPNAGKSSLVNAFIDEERHIVTDIAGTTRDSIYTRYNKFGFDFYLVDTAGIRKKTKVHEDIEYYSVIRSIRAIEASDVCILMIDATRGIEAQDVAIFSLIQRNKKGLVVVVNKWDLVEDKSKEAIKHYEDAIRSRFAPFVDFPIIFASALTKQRIFKVLETALHVCENRKRVVPTSQLNTVMLEAISAYPPPANKGKYVKIKYVTMLKGSPIPTFIFFCNLPQWVKEPYRRYLENKIRENWDFHGTPVNIFMREK
;
A
#
# COMPACT_ATOMS: atom_id res chain seq x y z
N MET A 1 -12.69 0.75 3.96
CA MET A 1 -11.66 0.28 3.03
C MET A 1 -11.32 1.36 2.02
N GLY A 2 -10.03 1.59 1.67
CA GLY A 2 -9.68 2.54 0.62
C GLY A 2 -10.25 2.09 -0.72
N GLN A 3 -10.81 3.02 -1.50
CA GLN A 3 -11.27 2.78 -2.87
C GLN A 3 -10.06 2.58 -3.79
N MET A 4 -10.11 1.60 -4.68
CA MET A 4 -9.06 1.32 -5.66
C MET A 4 -9.55 1.54 -7.07
N ILE A 5 -8.85 2.36 -7.82
CA ILE A 5 -9.17 2.74 -9.19
C ILE A 5 -8.08 2.18 -10.12
N ALA A 6 -8.48 1.45 -11.15
CA ALA A 6 -7.57 0.93 -12.15
C ALA A 6 -7.62 1.75 -13.43
N ILE A 7 -6.45 2.10 -13.97
CA ILE A 7 -6.33 2.74 -15.28
C ILE A 7 -6.08 1.64 -16.32
N VAL A 8 -6.99 1.50 -17.29
CA VAL A 8 -6.91 0.55 -18.40
C VAL A 8 -6.97 1.26 -19.74
N GLY A 9 -6.54 0.60 -20.81
CA GLY A 9 -6.53 1.12 -22.17
C GLY A 9 -5.36 0.56 -22.97
N ARG A 10 -5.40 0.72 -24.31
CA ARG A 10 -4.34 0.26 -25.21
C ARG A 10 -2.98 0.93 -24.90
N PRO A 11 -1.86 0.40 -25.41
CA PRO A 11 -0.56 1.04 -25.28
C PRO A 11 -0.54 2.47 -25.87
N ASN A 12 0.31 3.33 -25.32
CA ASN A 12 0.59 4.69 -25.81
C ASN A 12 -0.58 5.71 -25.75
N VAL A 13 -1.71 5.40 -25.13
CA VAL A 13 -2.79 6.37 -24.87
C VAL A 13 -2.47 7.35 -23.74
N GLY A 14 -1.36 7.15 -23.03
CA GLY A 14 -0.88 8.06 -21.98
C GLY A 14 -1.31 7.67 -20.56
N LYS A 15 -1.62 6.37 -20.29
CA LYS A 15 -2.01 5.87 -18.96
C LYS A 15 -1.02 6.26 -17.86
N SER A 16 0.26 5.98 -18.06
CA SER A 16 1.30 6.29 -17.06
C SER A 16 1.52 7.79 -16.88
N THR A 17 1.31 8.59 -17.92
CA THR A 17 1.36 10.06 -17.82
C THR A 17 0.18 10.56 -16.99
N LEU A 18 -1.03 10.05 -17.24
CA LEU A 18 -2.23 10.37 -16.46
C LEU A 18 -2.06 9.93 -15.00
N PHE A 19 -1.62 8.70 -14.76
CA PHE A 19 -1.31 8.20 -13.42
C PHE A 19 -0.36 9.14 -12.67
N ASN A 20 0.76 9.51 -13.30
CA ASN A 20 1.72 10.42 -12.70
C ASN A 20 1.14 11.82 -12.45
N ARG A 21 0.23 12.31 -13.30
CA ARG A 21 -0.47 13.57 -13.12
C ARG A 21 -1.39 13.50 -11.90
N LEU A 22 -2.27 12.52 -11.84
CA LEU A 22 -3.26 12.37 -10.78
C LEU A 22 -2.61 12.14 -9.40
N THR A 23 -1.55 11.35 -9.33
CA THR A 23 -0.82 11.09 -8.07
C THR A 23 0.05 12.25 -7.59
N LYS A 24 0.45 13.17 -8.48
CA LYS A 24 1.20 14.40 -8.12
C LYS A 24 0.31 15.54 -7.62
N THR A 25 -1.00 15.47 -7.78
CA THR A 25 -1.95 16.46 -7.25
C THR A 25 -2.01 16.47 -5.73
N ARG A 26 -1.34 15.56 -5.06
CA ARG A 26 -1.17 15.56 -3.60
C ARG A 26 -0.31 16.74 -3.18
N THR A 27 -0.95 17.85 -2.80
CA THR A 27 -0.30 19.05 -2.32
C THR A 27 0.46 18.79 -1.02
N ALA A 28 1.78 18.75 -1.11
CA ALA A 28 2.74 19.23 -0.12
C ALA A 28 2.57 18.88 1.36
N ILE A 29 2.53 17.59 1.78
CA ILE A 29 2.83 17.25 3.19
C ILE A 29 3.70 15.97 3.32
N THR A 30 4.09 15.30 2.26
CA THR A 30 4.97 14.13 2.39
C THR A 30 6.20 14.27 1.51
N ASN A 31 7.36 14.02 2.13
CA ASN A 31 8.69 14.05 1.52
C ASN A 31 8.73 13.24 0.21
N ASP A 32 9.32 13.87 -0.83
CA ASP A 32 9.76 13.23 -2.06
C ASP A 32 10.85 12.18 -1.75
N GLU A 33 10.47 10.95 -1.44
CA GLU A 33 11.39 9.83 -1.55
C GLU A 33 11.21 9.24 -2.95
N ALA A 34 12.22 9.45 -3.78
CA ALA A 34 12.33 8.89 -5.12
C ALA A 34 12.36 7.35 -5.02
N GLY A 35 11.25 6.71 -5.36
CA GLY A 35 11.16 5.26 -5.51
C GLY A 35 11.79 4.77 -6.82
N THR A 36 12.23 3.52 -6.85
CA THR A 36 12.77 2.84 -8.04
C THR A 36 11.74 2.75 -9.17
N THR A 37 12.18 2.56 -10.42
CA THR A 37 11.36 2.59 -11.64
C THR A 37 10.15 1.63 -11.66
N ARG A 38 10.10 0.60 -10.81
CA ARG A 38 8.95 -0.31 -10.62
C ARG A 38 7.85 0.24 -9.70
N ASP A 39 8.16 1.29 -8.93
CA ASP A 39 7.23 1.93 -7.97
C ASP A 39 6.24 2.90 -8.61
N ARG A 40 6.27 3.06 -9.94
CA ARG A 40 5.49 4.08 -10.68
C ARG A 40 4.05 3.68 -11.01
N GLN A 41 3.56 2.57 -10.47
CA GLN A 41 2.28 1.98 -10.91
C GLN A 41 1.19 1.96 -9.83
N TYR A 42 1.52 2.37 -8.60
CA TYR A 42 0.59 2.51 -7.49
C TYR A 42 0.79 3.86 -6.82
N GLY A 43 -0.28 4.59 -6.61
CA GLY A 43 -0.26 5.88 -5.93
C GLY A 43 -1.56 6.17 -5.21
N LYS A 44 -1.48 7.02 -4.20
CA LYS A 44 -2.64 7.55 -3.48
C LYS A 44 -2.97 8.95 -3.96
N VAL A 45 -4.25 9.22 -4.06
CA VAL A 45 -4.82 10.52 -4.39
C VAL A 45 -5.72 10.94 -3.26
N ASP A 46 -5.64 12.23 -2.89
CA ASP A 46 -6.57 12.89 -1.98
C ASP A 46 -7.26 14.00 -2.77
N TRP A 47 -8.57 13.90 -2.92
CA TRP A 47 -9.37 14.87 -3.64
C TRP A 47 -10.69 15.13 -2.91
N ASN A 48 -11.00 16.39 -2.63
CA ASN A 48 -12.18 16.81 -1.88
C ASN A 48 -12.37 16.09 -0.54
N GLY A 49 -11.22 15.76 0.15
CA GLY A 49 -11.24 15.07 1.43
C GLY A 49 -11.47 13.56 1.36
N LYS A 50 -11.59 12.98 0.15
CA LYS A 50 -11.65 11.53 -0.05
C LYS A 50 -10.28 11.00 -0.53
N GLU A 51 -9.70 10.06 0.23
CA GLU A 51 -8.46 9.37 -0.15
C GLU A 51 -8.79 8.07 -0.88
N PHE A 52 -8.15 7.84 -2.03
CA PHE A 52 -8.26 6.61 -2.81
C PHE A 52 -6.95 6.24 -3.48
N SER A 53 -6.85 5.00 -3.92
CA SER A 53 -5.67 4.46 -4.57
C SER A 53 -5.88 4.31 -6.07
N ILE A 54 -4.86 4.68 -6.85
CA ILE A 54 -4.85 4.49 -8.31
C ILE A 54 -3.75 3.49 -8.68
N VAL A 55 -4.07 2.58 -9.62
CA VAL A 55 -3.14 1.58 -10.17
C VAL A 55 -3.08 1.72 -11.69
N ASP A 56 -1.86 1.89 -12.24
CA ASP A 56 -1.62 1.82 -13.68
C ASP A 56 -1.39 0.37 -14.11
N THR A 57 -2.32 -0.20 -14.87
CA THR A 57 -2.23 -1.59 -15.33
C THR A 57 -1.25 -1.77 -16.51
N GLY A 58 -0.90 -0.70 -17.24
CA GLY A 58 -0.12 -0.79 -18.47
C GLY A 58 1.38 -0.99 -18.30
N GLY A 59 1.93 -0.74 -17.13
CA GLY A 59 3.38 -0.83 -16.88
C GLY A 59 3.89 -2.17 -16.38
N TRP A 60 3.03 -3.18 -16.23
CA TRP A 60 3.36 -4.46 -15.59
C TRP A 60 3.68 -5.58 -16.57
N VAL A 61 3.43 -5.36 -17.86
CA VAL A 61 3.66 -6.37 -18.87
C VAL A 61 4.88 -6.01 -19.71
N VAL A 62 5.91 -6.82 -19.62
CA VAL A 62 7.11 -6.78 -20.46
C VAL A 62 7.02 -7.99 -21.39
N GLY A 63 6.50 -7.82 -22.60
CA GLY A 63 6.38 -8.86 -23.60
C GLY A 63 6.47 -8.29 -25.02
N SER A 64 6.84 -9.15 -25.97
CA SER A 64 7.09 -8.84 -27.37
C SER A 64 5.85 -8.34 -28.14
N GLU A 65 6.06 -7.63 -29.22
CA GLU A 65 5.07 -6.90 -30.03
C GLU A 65 3.90 -7.74 -30.61
N ASP A 66 3.94 -9.05 -30.59
CA ASP A 66 2.95 -9.94 -31.22
C ASP A 66 1.81 -10.45 -30.28
N ILE A 67 1.72 -10.00 -29.01
CA ILE A 67 0.78 -10.54 -28.00
C ILE A 67 -0.14 -9.47 -27.40
N PHE A 68 -0.32 -8.33 -28.07
CA PHE A 68 -1.00 -7.16 -27.51
C PHE A 68 -2.45 -7.41 -27.05
N GLU A 69 -3.24 -8.11 -27.82
CA GLU A 69 -4.68 -8.25 -27.53
C GLU A 69 -4.94 -9.13 -26.31
N SER A 70 -4.24 -10.25 -26.20
CA SER A 70 -4.37 -11.14 -25.05
C SER A 70 -3.92 -10.49 -23.74
N GLU A 71 -2.90 -9.64 -23.79
CA GLU A 71 -2.38 -8.92 -22.64
C GLU A 71 -3.30 -7.80 -22.19
N ILE A 72 -3.87 -7.05 -23.14
CA ILE A 72 -4.89 -6.01 -22.84
C ILE A 72 -6.10 -6.67 -22.18
N ASN A 73 -6.58 -7.80 -22.72
CA ASN A 73 -7.68 -8.55 -22.13
C ASN A 73 -7.41 -8.96 -20.69
N LYS A 74 -6.22 -9.49 -20.42
CA LYS A 74 -5.80 -9.86 -19.06
C LYS A 74 -5.81 -8.65 -18.11
N GLN A 75 -5.27 -7.51 -18.55
CA GLN A 75 -5.26 -6.28 -17.77
C GLN A 75 -6.68 -5.78 -17.45
N VAL A 76 -7.57 -5.81 -18.44
CA VAL A 76 -8.96 -5.38 -18.27
C VAL A 76 -9.71 -6.32 -17.33
N HIS A 77 -9.60 -7.63 -17.50
CA HIS A 77 -10.24 -8.60 -16.61
C HIS A 77 -9.74 -8.46 -15.17
N LEU A 78 -8.45 -8.23 -14.99
CA LEU A 78 -7.89 -8.03 -13.67
C LEU A 78 -8.38 -6.72 -13.02
N ALA A 79 -8.49 -5.63 -13.80
CA ALA A 79 -9.06 -4.38 -13.34
C ALA A 79 -10.51 -4.59 -12.88
N ILE A 80 -11.32 -5.33 -13.66
CA ILE A 80 -12.70 -5.67 -13.30
C ILE A 80 -12.78 -6.47 -12.00
N GLU A 81 -11.88 -7.43 -11.79
CA GLU A 81 -11.88 -8.25 -10.57
C GLU A 81 -11.41 -7.48 -9.34
N GLN A 82 -10.39 -6.64 -9.51
CA GLN A 82 -9.65 -6.08 -8.37
C GLN A 82 -9.94 -4.60 -8.09
N ALA A 83 -10.40 -3.81 -9.06
CA ALA A 83 -10.71 -2.40 -8.83
C ALA A 83 -12.16 -2.21 -8.36
N ASP A 84 -12.42 -1.09 -7.69
CA ASP A 84 -13.76 -0.65 -7.33
C ASP A 84 -14.34 0.22 -8.45
N GLU A 85 -13.48 0.90 -9.21
CA GLU A 85 -13.80 1.75 -10.34
C GLU A 85 -12.71 1.66 -11.41
N ILE A 86 -13.05 1.89 -12.67
CA ILE A 86 -12.14 1.74 -13.81
C ILE A 86 -12.12 3.05 -14.61
N LEU A 87 -10.90 3.59 -14.83
CA LEU A 87 -10.65 4.65 -15.79
C LEU A 87 -10.22 4.02 -17.11
N PHE A 88 -11.10 4.03 -18.10
CA PHE A 88 -10.78 3.56 -19.44
C PHE A 88 -10.23 4.72 -20.28
N VAL A 89 -8.93 4.69 -20.57
CA VAL A 89 -8.22 5.78 -21.25
C VAL A 89 -8.06 5.47 -22.72
N VAL A 90 -8.53 6.40 -23.56
CA VAL A 90 -8.42 6.40 -25.02
C VAL A 90 -7.66 7.63 -25.49
N ASP A 91 -7.23 7.65 -26.75
CA ASP A 91 -6.41 8.72 -27.34
C ASP A 91 -7.25 9.60 -28.27
N ALA A 92 -7.53 10.84 -27.86
CA ALA A 92 -8.35 11.78 -28.61
C ALA A 92 -7.71 12.20 -29.96
N THR A 93 -6.41 12.00 -30.15
CA THR A 93 -5.73 12.36 -31.42
C THR A 93 -5.88 11.30 -32.50
N ASN A 94 -6.13 10.03 -32.11
CA ASN A 94 -6.19 8.91 -33.05
C ASN A 94 -7.65 8.45 -33.32
N GLY A 95 -8.62 8.99 -32.57
CA GLY A 95 -10.00 8.51 -32.62
C GLY A 95 -10.19 7.10 -32.06
N VAL A 96 -11.37 6.53 -32.30
CA VAL A 96 -11.71 5.17 -31.84
C VAL A 96 -11.00 4.12 -32.71
N THR A 97 -10.37 3.15 -32.09
CA THR A 97 -9.71 2.02 -32.75
C THR A 97 -10.43 0.71 -32.43
N ASP A 98 -10.19 -0.35 -33.24
CA ASP A 98 -10.77 -1.68 -33.00
C ASP A 98 -10.42 -2.23 -31.61
N LEU A 99 -9.20 -1.93 -31.11
CA LEU A 99 -8.80 -2.30 -29.76
C LEU A 99 -9.57 -1.55 -28.67
N ASP A 100 -9.90 -0.27 -28.91
CA ASP A 100 -10.71 0.51 -27.96
C ASP A 100 -12.14 -0.04 -27.92
N ASP A 101 -12.73 -0.40 -29.07
CA ASP A 101 -14.06 -1.02 -29.11
C ASP A 101 -14.05 -2.41 -28.44
N HIS A 102 -13.03 -3.22 -28.68
CA HIS A 102 -12.89 -4.53 -28.04
C HIS A 102 -12.84 -4.40 -26.49
N VAL A 103 -12.02 -3.49 -25.96
CA VAL A 103 -11.96 -3.22 -24.51
C VAL A 103 -13.31 -2.70 -24.00
N ALA A 104 -13.97 -1.79 -24.74
CA ALA A 104 -15.28 -1.28 -24.38
C ALA A 104 -16.33 -2.39 -24.30
N GLN A 105 -16.30 -3.38 -25.18
CA GLN A 105 -17.21 -4.53 -25.15
C GLN A 105 -17.06 -5.36 -23.88
N ILE A 106 -15.83 -5.54 -23.38
CA ILE A 106 -15.56 -6.25 -22.12
C ILE A 106 -16.07 -5.41 -20.95
N LEU A 107 -15.77 -4.11 -20.93
CA LEU A 107 -16.14 -3.20 -19.85
C LEU A 107 -17.65 -3.01 -19.74
N ARG A 108 -18.40 -2.98 -20.85
CA ARG A 108 -19.88 -2.90 -20.84
C ARG A 108 -20.54 -4.11 -20.17
N ARG A 109 -19.88 -5.25 -20.12
CA ARG A 109 -20.38 -6.47 -19.43
C ARG A 109 -20.04 -6.47 -17.94
N SER A 110 -19.20 -5.56 -17.50
CA SER A 110 -18.80 -5.43 -16.10
C SER A 110 -19.87 -4.73 -15.29
N THR A 111 -20.00 -5.10 -14.02
CA THR A 111 -20.83 -4.39 -13.03
C THR A 111 -20.11 -3.23 -12.36
N LYS A 112 -18.82 -3.06 -12.65
CA LYS A 112 -18.00 -1.98 -12.04
C LYS A 112 -18.28 -0.65 -12.72
N PRO A 113 -18.30 0.47 -11.99
CA PRO A 113 -18.31 1.80 -12.56
C PRO A 113 -17.12 2.00 -13.50
N VAL A 114 -17.39 2.49 -14.69
CA VAL A 114 -16.37 2.84 -15.69
C VAL A 114 -16.50 4.32 -16.02
N ILE A 115 -15.38 5.02 -16.06
CA ILE A 115 -15.27 6.38 -16.56
C ILE A 115 -14.44 6.36 -17.83
N LEU A 116 -15.01 6.84 -18.94
CA LEU A 116 -14.32 6.94 -20.21
C LEU A 116 -13.50 8.23 -20.26
N VAL A 117 -12.19 8.12 -20.46
CA VAL A 117 -11.24 9.24 -20.42
C VAL A 117 -10.58 9.40 -21.79
N ALA A 118 -10.93 10.46 -22.51
CA ALA A 118 -10.28 10.85 -23.76
C ALA A 118 -9.06 11.72 -23.45
N ASN A 119 -7.87 11.11 -23.50
CA ASN A 119 -6.61 11.79 -23.19
C ASN A 119 -5.98 12.45 -24.43
N LYS A 120 -5.02 13.33 -24.22
CA LYS A 120 -4.29 14.13 -25.21
C LYS A 120 -5.15 15.24 -25.85
N VAL A 121 -6.08 15.80 -25.08
CA VAL A 121 -6.86 16.98 -25.46
C VAL A 121 -6.03 18.23 -25.20
N ASP A 122 -5.04 18.48 -26.06
CA ASP A 122 -4.07 19.57 -25.86
C ASP A 122 -4.43 20.86 -26.63
N SER A 123 -5.37 20.80 -27.56
CA SER A 123 -5.83 21.94 -28.39
C SER A 123 -7.34 22.00 -28.54
N GLY A 124 -7.86 23.17 -28.93
CA GLY A 124 -9.32 23.37 -29.13
C GLY A 124 -9.93 22.42 -30.16
N ASP A 125 -9.17 22.02 -31.18
CA ASP A 125 -9.63 21.08 -32.22
C ASP A 125 -9.80 19.65 -31.66
N SER A 126 -8.98 19.24 -30.69
CA SER A 126 -9.09 17.92 -30.06
C SER A 126 -10.35 17.75 -29.22
N ILE A 127 -11.00 18.85 -28.81
CA ILE A 127 -12.27 18.79 -28.07
C ILE A 127 -13.40 18.27 -28.94
N TYR A 128 -13.41 18.56 -30.23
CA TYR A 128 -14.43 18.05 -31.17
C TYR A 128 -14.33 16.53 -31.37
N ASN A 129 -13.11 15.97 -31.28
CA ASN A 129 -12.89 14.54 -31.44
C ASN A 129 -13.40 13.70 -30.27
N ILE A 130 -13.70 14.32 -29.12
CA ILE A 130 -14.26 13.61 -27.96
C ILE A 130 -15.61 12.99 -28.29
N ALA A 131 -16.40 13.61 -29.18
CA ALA A 131 -17.72 13.13 -29.57
C ALA A 131 -17.71 11.74 -30.20
N ASP A 132 -16.63 11.35 -30.87
CA ASP A 132 -16.51 10.03 -31.52
C ASP A 132 -16.54 8.88 -30.50
N PHE A 133 -16.10 9.14 -29.28
CA PHE A 133 -16.00 8.14 -28.22
C PHE A 133 -17.34 7.78 -27.57
N TYR A 134 -18.42 8.54 -27.82
CA TYR A 134 -19.77 8.10 -27.44
C TYR A 134 -20.16 6.77 -28.10
N SER A 135 -19.59 6.45 -29.27
CA SER A 135 -19.80 5.18 -29.96
C SER A 135 -19.40 3.96 -29.12
N LEU A 136 -18.48 4.13 -28.14
CA LEU A 136 -18.06 3.08 -27.23
C LEU A 136 -19.14 2.69 -26.19
N GLY A 137 -20.21 3.47 -26.02
CA GLY A 137 -21.35 3.14 -25.17
C GLY A 137 -21.03 2.98 -23.68
N LEU A 138 -20.08 3.77 -23.17
CA LEU A 138 -19.64 3.76 -21.77
C LEU A 138 -20.00 5.08 -21.01
N GLY A 139 -20.94 5.85 -21.55
CA GLY A 139 -21.35 7.16 -20.99
C GLY A 139 -20.54 8.31 -21.57
N ASP A 140 -20.55 9.44 -20.85
CA ASP A 140 -19.91 10.69 -21.29
C ASP A 140 -18.37 10.56 -21.22
N PRO A 141 -17.65 10.84 -22.32
CA PRO A 141 -16.19 10.82 -22.32
C PRO A 141 -15.63 12.11 -21.69
N TYR A 142 -14.73 11.96 -20.71
CA TYR A 142 -14.03 13.08 -20.06
C TYR A 142 -12.77 13.43 -20.83
N GLY A 143 -12.75 14.62 -21.44
CA GLY A 143 -11.58 15.12 -22.16
C GLY A 143 -10.51 15.63 -21.22
N VAL A 144 -9.31 15.04 -21.27
CA VAL A 144 -8.18 15.44 -20.42
C VAL A 144 -6.90 15.59 -21.21
N SER A 145 -5.98 16.41 -20.69
CA SER A 145 -4.57 16.39 -21.08
C SER A 145 -3.73 16.00 -19.89
N ALA A 146 -3.21 14.79 -19.88
CA ALA A 146 -2.31 14.31 -18.84
C ALA A 146 -1.01 15.14 -18.75
N VAL A 147 -0.59 15.77 -19.84
CA VAL A 147 0.61 16.60 -19.91
C VAL A 147 0.38 17.97 -19.30
N SER A 148 -0.65 18.69 -19.74
CA SER A 148 -0.96 20.05 -19.24
C SER A 148 -1.75 20.04 -17.93
N GLY A 149 -2.54 19.00 -17.67
CA GLY A 149 -3.47 18.91 -16.54
C GLY A 149 -4.87 19.41 -16.83
N TYR A 150 -5.16 19.80 -18.08
CA TYR A 150 -6.50 20.19 -18.50
C TYR A 150 -7.52 19.07 -18.23
N GLY A 151 -8.70 19.40 -17.71
CA GLY A 151 -9.81 18.48 -17.45
C GLY A 151 -9.59 17.46 -16.32
N THR A 152 -8.40 17.43 -15.69
CA THR A 152 -8.11 16.44 -14.63
C THR A 152 -8.87 16.72 -13.33
N GLY A 153 -9.26 17.96 -13.07
CA GLY A 153 -10.09 18.33 -11.93
C GLY A 153 -11.51 17.76 -12.07
N ASP A 154 -12.13 17.98 -13.23
CA ASP A 154 -13.48 17.48 -13.53
C ASP A 154 -13.52 15.94 -13.51
N LEU A 155 -12.45 15.30 -14.02
CA LEU A 155 -12.28 13.84 -13.94
C LEU A 155 -12.23 13.36 -12.48
N LEU A 156 -11.48 14.04 -11.62
CA LEU A 156 -11.37 13.67 -10.21
C LEU A 156 -12.67 13.92 -9.43
N ASP A 157 -13.42 14.96 -9.78
CA ASP A 157 -14.75 15.21 -9.22
C ASP A 157 -15.73 14.08 -9.58
N GLU A 158 -15.72 13.61 -10.83
CA GLU A 158 -16.55 12.49 -11.26
C GLU A 158 -16.16 11.16 -10.55
N VAL A 159 -14.84 10.90 -10.43
CA VAL A 159 -14.33 9.76 -9.67
C VAL A 159 -14.87 9.78 -8.24
N VAL A 160 -14.78 10.92 -7.56
CA VAL A 160 -15.27 11.06 -6.18
C VAL A 160 -16.78 10.96 -6.08
N ALA A 161 -17.52 11.44 -7.09
CA ALA A 161 -18.98 11.37 -7.13
C ALA A 161 -19.50 9.93 -7.25
N LYS A 162 -18.78 9.05 -7.96
CA LYS A 162 -19.13 7.62 -8.12
C LYS A 162 -18.71 6.76 -6.93
N MET A 163 -17.90 7.28 -6.03
CA MET A 163 -17.51 6.53 -4.83
C MET A 163 -18.73 6.34 -3.91
N PRO A 164 -18.95 5.12 -3.40
CA PRO A 164 -19.99 4.89 -2.41
C PRO A 164 -19.73 5.74 -1.15
N GLU A 165 -20.80 6.18 -0.53
CA GLU A 165 -20.72 6.76 0.81
C GLU A 165 -20.20 5.70 1.78
N LYS A 166 -19.36 6.11 2.73
CA LYS A 166 -18.88 5.20 3.78
C LYS A 166 -20.03 4.93 4.74
N ASP A 167 -20.34 3.66 4.93
CA ASP A 167 -21.17 3.22 6.06
C ASP A 167 -20.31 3.28 7.33
N GLU A 168 -20.49 4.34 8.12
CA GLU A 168 -19.77 4.55 9.38
C GLU A 168 -20.05 3.45 10.40
N ASP A 169 -21.25 2.86 10.41
CA ASP A 169 -21.66 1.81 11.33
C ASP A 169 -20.94 0.47 11.11
N GLU A 170 -20.50 0.15 9.88
CA GLU A 170 -19.76 -1.10 9.59
C GLU A 170 -18.26 -0.98 9.92
N GLU A 171 -17.66 0.21 9.83
CA GLU A 171 -16.26 0.41 10.20
C GLU A 171 -16.06 0.31 11.72
N ASP A 172 -16.98 0.83 12.53
CA ASP A 172 -16.89 0.82 14.00
C ASP A 172 -16.86 -0.61 14.60
N ALA A 173 -17.60 -1.55 14.02
CA ALA A 173 -17.62 -2.94 14.50
C ALA A 173 -16.31 -3.72 14.23
N LEU A 174 -15.49 -3.27 13.28
CA LEU A 174 -14.22 -3.90 12.89
C LEU A 174 -12.99 -3.17 13.45
N GLU A 175 -13.15 -1.99 14.07
CA GLU A 175 -12.02 -1.14 14.46
C GLU A 175 -11.19 -1.68 15.63
N ASP A 176 -11.78 -2.42 16.55
CA ASP A 176 -11.08 -2.88 17.76
C ASP A 176 -10.24 -4.14 17.56
N ILE A 177 -10.55 -4.95 16.56
CA ILE A 177 -9.87 -6.22 16.32
C ILE A 177 -8.72 -6.03 15.33
N PRO A 178 -7.47 -6.42 15.69
CA PRO A 178 -6.31 -6.29 14.81
C PRO A 178 -6.51 -6.95 13.45
N LYS A 179 -6.06 -6.28 12.36
CA LYS A 179 -6.12 -6.79 10.99
C LYS A 179 -4.70 -7.08 10.50
N ILE A 180 -4.43 -8.33 10.19
CA ILE A 180 -3.09 -8.80 9.80
C ILE A 180 -3.15 -9.40 8.39
N CYS A 181 -2.25 -8.99 7.50
CA CYS A 181 -2.08 -9.62 6.20
C CYS A 181 -0.74 -10.36 6.10
N ILE A 182 -0.70 -11.36 5.22
CA ILE A 182 0.52 -12.12 4.90
C ILE A 182 0.84 -11.86 3.45
N VAL A 183 1.96 -11.19 3.20
CA VAL A 183 2.44 -10.80 1.87
C VAL A 183 3.85 -11.34 1.60
N GLY A 184 4.26 -11.30 0.37
CA GLY A 184 5.56 -11.80 -0.07
C GLY A 184 5.45 -12.37 -1.48
N ARG A 185 6.58 -12.62 -2.11
CA ARG A 185 6.64 -13.13 -3.49
C ARG A 185 5.98 -14.52 -3.62
N PRO A 186 5.69 -14.96 -4.86
CA PRO A 186 5.24 -16.33 -5.12
C PRO A 186 6.21 -17.37 -4.50
N ASN A 187 5.65 -18.45 -3.97
CA ASN A 187 6.38 -19.57 -3.37
C ASN A 187 7.21 -19.25 -2.09
N ALA A 188 7.09 -18.05 -1.50
CA ALA A 188 7.67 -17.74 -0.19
C ALA A 188 7.06 -18.56 0.97
N GLY A 189 5.94 -19.26 0.73
CA GLY A 189 5.29 -20.13 1.72
C GLY A 189 4.08 -19.50 2.41
N LYS A 190 3.48 -18.44 1.85
CA LYS A 190 2.30 -17.75 2.41
C LYS A 190 1.14 -18.71 2.68
N SER A 191 0.75 -19.51 1.70
CA SER A 191 -0.33 -20.51 1.85
C SER A 191 0.00 -21.57 2.89
N SER A 192 1.27 -21.99 2.97
CA SER A 192 1.72 -22.94 3.97
C SER A 192 1.62 -22.36 5.39
N LEU A 193 1.96 -21.08 5.57
CA LEU A 193 1.86 -20.41 6.86
C LEU A 193 0.40 -20.24 7.29
N VAL A 194 -0.49 -19.83 6.37
CA VAL A 194 -1.93 -19.72 6.65
C VAL A 194 -2.50 -21.09 7.01
N ASN A 195 -2.17 -22.13 6.25
CA ASN A 195 -2.61 -23.49 6.54
C ASN A 195 -2.08 -23.97 7.91
N ALA A 196 -0.82 -23.70 8.25
CA ALA A 196 -0.26 -24.05 9.54
C ALA A 196 -0.99 -23.38 10.71
N PHE A 197 -1.52 -22.16 10.54
CA PHE A 197 -2.37 -21.52 11.54
C PHE A 197 -3.75 -22.16 11.64
N ILE A 198 -4.32 -22.64 10.52
CA ILE A 198 -5.69 -23.18 10.44
C ILE A 198 -5.72 -24.66 10.79
N ASP A 199 -4.74 -25.46 10.36
CA ASP A 199 -4.70 -26.93 10.46
C ASP A 199 -4.51 -27.48 11.89
N GLU A 200 -4.20 -26.66 12.88
CA GLU A 200 -4.02 -27.15 14.26
C GLU A 200 -5.34 -27.48 15.00
N GLU A 201 -6.44 -27.56 14.32
CA GLU A 201 -7.66 -28.32 14.62
C GLU A 201 -8.82 -27.83 13.73
N ARG A 202 -9.58 -28.81 13.21
CA ARG A 202 -10.69 -28.67 12.28
C ARG A 202 -11.92 -27.93 12.86
N HIS A 203 -11.84 -26.65 13.19
CA HIS A 203 -13.05 -25.87 13.48
C HIS A 203 -12.94 -24.41 12.97
N ILE A 204 -13.67 -24.20 11.90
CA ILE A 204 -14.47 -23.05 11.49
C ILE A 204 -13.86 -21.66 11.77
N VAL A 205 -13.26 -21.19 10.73
CA VAL A 205 -13.24 -19.77 10.41
C VAL A 205 -14.65 -19.44 9.95
N THR A 206 -15.42 -18.74 10.73
CA THR A 206 -16.71 -18.21 10.28
C THR A 206 -16.42 -17.08 9.29
N ASP A 207 -16.70 -17.35 8.00
CA ASP A 207 -16.93 -16.28 7.05
C ASP A 207 -18.13 -15.50 7.60
N ILE A 208 -17.97 -14.24 7.90
CA ILE A 208 -19.09 -13.37 8.24
C ILE A 208 -19.89 -13.23 6.94
N ALA A 209 -20.99 -13.98 6.85
CA ALA A 209 -21.90 -13.90 5.73
C ALA A 209 -22.74 -12.64 5.86
N GLY A 210 -22.58 -11.69 4.93
CA GLY A 210 -23.44 -10.50 4.95
C GLY A 210 -23.30 -9.56 3.77
N THR A 211 -22.12 -9.33 3.22
CA THR A 211 -21.95 -8.43 2.07
C THR A 211 -20.95 -8.96 1.05
N THR A 212 -21.09 -8.59 -0.21
CA THR A 212 -20.17 -8.97 -1.30
C THR A 212 -18.75 -8.42 -1.10
N ARG A 213 -18.51 -7.58 -0.09
CA ARG A 213 -17.21 -7.04 0.35
C ARG A 213 -16.55 -7.89 1.45
N ASP A 214 -17.29 -8.76 2.17
CA ASP A 214 -16.85 -9.48 3.39
C ASP A 214 -15.92 -10.68 3.14
N SER A 215 -15.67 -11.06 1.90
CA SER A 215 -14.77 -12.18 1.56
C SER A 215 -13.28 -11.93 1.85
N ILE A 216 -12.93 -10.72 2.31
CA ILE A 216 -11.53 -10.31 2.50
C ILE A 216 -11.05 -10.60 3.92
N TYR A 217 -11.92 -10.56 4.94
CA TYR A 217 -11.58 -10.75 6.33
C TYR A 217 -11.97 -12.15 6.83
N THR A 218 -11.02 -12.81 7.45
CA THR A 218 -11.24 -14.12 8.09
C THR A 218 -10.84 -14.02 9.55
N ARG A 219 -11.78 -14.11 10.48
CA ARG A 219 -11.48 -14.02 11.92
C ARG A 219 -10.75 -15.26 12.40
N TYR A 220 -9.66 -15.06 13.09
CA TYR A 220 -8.92 -16.08 13.82
C TYR A 220 -9.05 -15.81 15.32
N ASN A 221 -9.73 -16.74 16.02
CA ASN A 221 -9.93 -16.64 17.47
C ASN A 221 -9.60 -17.98 18.11
N LYS A 222 -8.28 -18.21 18.35
CA LYS A 222 -7.76 -19.46 18.93
C LYS A 222 -6.48 -19.20 19.70
N PHE A 223 -6.18 -20.10 20.64
CA PHE A 223 -4.94 -20.08 21.44
C PHE A 223 -4.67 -18.75 22.16
N GLY A 224 -5.72 -17.99 22.48
CA GLY A 224 -5.61 -16.67 23.09
C GLY A 224 -5.32 -15.54 22.09
N PHE A 225 -5.30 -15.81 20.80
CA PHE A 225 -5.19 -14.81 19.74
C PHE A 225 -6.56 -14.47 19.17
N ASP A 226 -6.86 -13.19 18.98
CA ASP A 226 -8.09 -12.71 18.32
C ASP A 226 -7.72 -11.61 17.32
N PHE A 227 -7.85 -11.89 16.02
CA PHE A 227 -7.51 -10.97 14.94
C PHE A 227 -8.19 -11.36 13.62
N TYR A 228 -8.22 -10.45 12.66
CA TYR A 228 -8.62 -10.73 11.29
C TYR A 228 -7.41 -11.01 10.40
N LEU A 229 -7.43 -12.13 9.69
CA LEU A 229 -6.55 -12.38 8.55
C LEU A 229 -7.17 -11.76 7.30
N VAL A 230 -6.40 -10.94 6.61
CA VAL A 230 -6.83 -10.23 5.38
C VAL A 230 -6.43 -11.06 4.15
N ASP A 231 -7.36 -11.19 3.18
CA ASP A 231 -7.20 -11.87 1.88
C ASP A 231 -6.81 -13.36 1.96
N THR A 232 -7.43 -14.11 2.85
CA THR A 232 -7.24 -15.57 2.92
C THR A 232 -7.80 -16.32 1.71
N ALA A 233 -8.84 -15.79 1.06
CA ALA A 233 -9.46 -16.40 -0.12
C ALA A 233 -8.50 -16.46 -1.31
N GLY A 234 -7.67 -15.42 -1.51
CA GLY A 234 -6.62 -15.41 -2.53
C GLY A 234 -5.51 -16.43 -2.26
N ILE A 235 -5.25 -16.72 -0.98
CA ILE A 235 -4.24 -17.69 -0.56
C ILE A 235 -4.76 -19.13 -0.72
N ARG A 236 -6.06 -19.39 -0.51
CA ARG A 236 -6.69 -20.72 -0.58
C ARG A 236 -7.01 -21.20 -2.01
N LYS A 237 -7.40 -20.29 -2.94
CA LYS A 237 -7.84 -20.64 -4.30
C LYS A 237 -6.73 -21.05 -5.28
N LYS A 238 -5.48 -21.16 -4.86
CA LYS A 238 -4.30 -21.42 -5.72
C LYS A 238 -4.23 -22.80 -6.40
N THR A 239 -5.27 -23.63 -6.35
CA THR A 239 -5.18 -25.01 -6.86
C THR A 239 -5.43 -25.18 -8.37
N LYS A 240 -5.77 -24.14 -9.15
CA LYS A 240 -6.20 -24.35 -10.55
C LYS A 240 -5.74 -23.35 -11.63
N VAL A 241 -4.92 -22.34 -11.35
CA VAL A 241 -4.49 -21.39 -12.39
C VAL A 241 -2.97 -21.34 -12.46
N HIS A 242 -2.39 -22.08 -13.37
CA HIS A 242 -1.02 -21.92 -13.87
C HIS A 242 -1.00 -20.77 -14.91
N GLU A 243 -0.01 -19.91 -14.84
CA GLU A 243 0.58 -19.01 -15.83
C GLU A 243 0.49 -17.49 -15.66
N ASP A 244 -0.45 -16.89 -14.90
CA ASP A 244 -0.48 -15.40 -14.74
C ASP A 244 -0.26 -14.93 -13.29
N ILE A 245 0.60 -15.62 -12.54
CA ILE A 245 0.67 -15.57 -11.07
C ILE A 245 1.27 -14.28 -10.51
N GLU A 246 2.17 -13.60 -11.23
CA GLU A 246 2.92 -12.47 -10.67
C GLU A 246 2.08 -11.20 -10.52
N TYR A 247 1.33 -10.85 -11.55
CA TYR A 247 0.56 -9.61 -11.59
C TYR A 247 -0.65 -9.64 -10.66
N TYR A 248 -1.45 -10.72 -10.67
CA TYR A 248 -2.56 -10.93 -9.72
C TYR A 248 -2.09 -10.87 -8.27
N SER A 249 -0.86 -11.36 -8.01
CA SER A 249 -0.27 -11.36 -6.67
C SER A 249 0.02 -9.95 -6.17
N VAL A 250 0.37 -8.99 -7.05
CA VAL A 250 0.76 -7.64 -6.64
C VAL A 250 -0.45 -6.80 -6.25
N ILE A 251 -1.50 -6.74 -7.10
CA ILE A 251 -2.70 -5.94 -6.79
C ILE A 251 -3.41 -6.47 -5.54
N ARG A 252 -3.51 -7.80 -5.40
CA ARG A 252 -4.02 -8.41 -4.17
C ARG A 252 -3.18 -8.06 -2.96
N SER A 253 -1.85 -8.06 -3.10
CA SER A 253 -0.97 -7.64 -2.01
C SER A 253 -1.19 -6.18 -1.64
N ILE A 254 -1.42 -5.30 -2.60
CA ILE A 254 -1.75 -3.88 -2.34
C ILE A 254 -3.05 -3.79 -1.52
N ARG A 255 -4.12 -4.46 -1.96
CA ARG A 255 -5.41 -4.47 -1.23
C ARG A 255 -5.28 -5.04 0.18
N ALA A 256 -4.57 -6.17 0.32
CA ALA A 256 -4.34 -6.79 1.62
C ALA A 256 -3.54 -5.85 2.54
N ILE A 257 -2.51 -5.18 2.02
CA ILE A 257 -1.73 -4.19 2.75
C ILE A 257 -2.61 -3.02 3.18
N GLU A 258 -3.41 -2.45 2.28
CA GLU A 258 -4.28 -1.31 2.60
C GLU A 258 -5.31 -1.65 3.68
N ALA A 259 -5.88 -2.84 3.63
CA ALA A 259 -6.92 -3.30 4.55
C ALA A 259 -6.40 -3.78 5.91
N SER A 260 -5.08 -3.90 6.09
CA SER A 260 -4.46 -4.42 7.32
C SER A 260 -3.88 -3.32 8.22
N ASP A 261 -3.63 -3.65 9.48
CA ASP A 261 -2.86 -2.84 10.43
C ASP A 261 -1.39 -3.22 10.40
N VAL A 262 -1.11 -4.52 10.31
CA VAL A 262 0.23 -5.10 10.32
C VAL A 262 0.38 -6.09 9.17
N CYS A 263 1.52 -6.01 8.50
CA CYS A 263 1.89 -6.90 7.41
C CYS A 263 2.99 -7.86 7.86
N ILE A 264 2.77 -9.15 7.64
CA ILE A 264 3.79 -10.19 7.75
C ILE A 264 4.40 -10.36 6.37
N LEU A 265 5.63 -9.86 6.18
CA LEU A 265 6.38 -10.00 4.93
C LEU A 265 7.20 -11.30 4.97
N MET A 266 6.83 -12.25 4.12
CA MET A 266 7.51 -13.54 4.02
C MET A 266 8.63 -13.52 3.00
N ILE A 267 9.83 -13.89 3.43
CA ILE A 267 11.04 -14.05 2.62
C ILE A 267 11.43 -15.53 2.61
N ASP A 268 11.83 -16.05 1.46
CA ASP A 268 12.33 -17.41 1.31
C ASP A 268 13.82 -17.46 1.70
N ALA A 269 14.17 -18.18 2.77
CA ALA A 269 15.54 -18.29 3.29
C ALA A 269 16.50 -18.88 2.25
N THR A 270 16.03 -19.76 1.36
CA THR A 270 16.88 -20.44 0.37
C THR A 270 17.28 -19.53 -0.80
N ARG A 271 16.52 -18.45 -1.03
CA ARG A 271 16.74 -17.51 -2.14
C ARG A 271 17.22 -16.14 -1.68
N GLY A 272 17.08 -15.83 -0.40
CA GLY A 272 17.39 -14.52 0.15
C GLY A 272 16.42 -13.42 -0.34
N ILE A 273 16.85 -12.15 -0.21
CA ILE A 273 16.04 -10.98 -0.58
C ILE A 273 16.18 -10.70 -2.07
N GLU A 274 15.05 -10.63 -2.76
CA GLU A 274 14.97 -10.25 -4.17
C GLU A 274 14.32 -8.87 -4.36
N ALA A 275 14.39 -8.33 -5.57
CA ALA A 275 13.83 -7.01 -5.90
C ALA A 275 12.30 -6.92 -5.64
N GLN A 276 11.58 -8.04 -5.79
CA GLN A 276 10.14 -8.09 -5.52
C GLN A 276 9.83 -7.98 -4.02
N ASP A 277 10.68 -8.54 -3.14
CA ASP A 277 10.52 -8.39 -1.68
C ASP A 277 10.69 -6.91 -1.28
N VAL A 278 11.66 -6.22 -1.88
CA VAL A 278 11.90 -4.78 -1.67
C VAL A 278 10.71 -3.95 -2.17
N ALA A 279 10.12 -4.30 -3.31
CA ALA A 279 8.94 -3.61 -3.84
C ALA A 279 7.73 -3.77 -2.89
N ILE A 280 7.47 -4.98 -2.37
CA ILE A 280 6.41 -5.22 -1.39
C ILE A 280 6.68 -4.45 -0.09
N PHE A 281 7.92 -4.46 0.39
CA PHE A 281 8.32 -3.66 1.56
C PHE A 281 8.04 -2.17 1.35
N SER A 282 8.39 -1.62 0.18
CA SER A 282 8.11 -0.22 -0.17
C SER A 282 6.61 0.09 -0.15
N LEU A 283 5.75 -0.83 -0.61
CA LEU A 283 4.30 -0.70 -0.52
C LEU A 283 3.81 -0.67 0.93
N ILE A 284 4.36 -1.52 1.79
CA ILE A 284 4.03 -1.54 3.24
C ILE A 284 4.41 -0.20 3.88
N GLN A 285 5.60 0.33 3.58
CA GLN A 285 6.05 1.62 4.09
C GLN A 285 5.17 2.79 3.61
N ARG A 286 4.85 2.85 2.31
CA ARG A 286 3.98 3.90 1.74
C ARG A 286 2.60 3.90 2.38
N ASN A 287 2.07 2.73 2.68
CA ASN A 287 0.82 2.57 3.39
C ASN A 287 0.95 2.70 4.91
N LYS A 288 2.16 2.96 5.41
CA LYS A 288 2.46 3.19 6.83
C LYS A 288 1.91 2.10 7.74
N LYS A 289 2.03 0.84 7.30
CA LYS A 289 1.58 -0.33 8.05
C LYS A 289 2.67 -0.83 9.00
N GLY A 290 2.27 -1.51 10.06
CA GLY A 290 3.20 -2.27 10.90
C GLY A 290 3.84 -3.40 10.10
N LEU A 291 5.06 -3.79 10.44
CA LEU A 291 5.84 -4.78 9.73
C LEU A 291 6.42 -5.83 10.66
N VAL A 292 6.24 -7.09 10.28
CA VAL A 292 6.99 -8.25 10.79
C VAL A 292 7.61 -8.96 9.59
N VAL A 293 8.91 -9.17 9.58
CA VAL A 293 9.60 -9.94 8.54
C VAL A 293 9.76 -11.37 9.00
N VAL A 294 9.33 -12.32 8.16
CA VAL A 294 9.47 -13.76 8.42
C VAL A 294 10.36 -14.39 7.37
N VAL A 295 11.52 -14.86 7.80
CA VAL A 295 12.44 -15.65 6.99
C VAL A 295 11.98 -17.11 7.09
N ASN A 296 11.18 -17.52 6.08
CA ASN A 296 10.55 -18.84 6.03
C ASN A 296 11.45 -19.87 5.34
N LYS A 297 11.10 -21.15 5.48
CA LYS A 297 11.88 -22.31 5.03
C LYS A 297 13.24 -22.42 5.74
N TRP A 298 13.28 -21.96 6.99
CA TRP A 298 14.49 -22.01 7.81
C TRP A 298 14.95 -23.44 8.11
N ASP A 299 14.07 -24.41 7.97
CA ASP A 299 14.37 -25.84 8.03
C ASP A 299 15.37 -26.29 6.97
N LEU A 300 15.35 -25.67 5.78
CA LEU A 300 16.21 -25.99 4.62
C LEU A 300 17.58 -25.30 4.68
N VAL A 301 17.81 -24.39 5.60
CA VAL A 301 19.11 -23.71 5.77
C VAL A 301 20.02 -24.61 6.60
N GLU A 302 21.22 -24.90 6.08
CA GLU A 302 22.19 -25.79 6.74
C GLU A 302 22.87 -25.08 7.92
N ASP A 303 23.43 -23.89 7.71
CA ASP A 303 24.07 -23.10 8.75
C ASP A 303 23.06 -22.24 9.51
N LYS A 304 22.84 -22.59 10.77
CA LYS A 304 21.97 -21.91 11.73
C LYS A 304 22.75 -21.29 12.88
N SER A 305 24.04 -21.03 12.68
CA SER A 305 24.89 -20.34 13.64
C SER A 305 24.35 -18.92 13.95
N LYS A 306 24.78 -18.39 15.08
CA LYS A 306 24.42 -17.02 15.46
C LYS A 306 24.97 -16.00 14.45
N GLU A 307 26.12 -16.30 13.88
CA GLU A 307 26.78 -15.49 12.86
C GLU A 307 26.00 -15.49 11.55
N ALA A 308 25.50 -16.65 11.11
CA ALA A 308 24.65 -16.77 9.93
C ALA A 308 23.33 -16.01 10.11
N ILE A 309 22.66 -16.16 11.26
CA ILE A 309 21.44 -15.43 11.61
C ILE A 309 21.68 -13.92 11.55
N LYS A 310 22.75 -13.44 12.19
CA LYS A 310 23.11 -12.03 12.18
C LYS A 310 23.38 -11.50 10.78
N HIS A 311 24.09 -12.27 9.97
CA HIS A 311 24.36 -11.90 8.57
C HIS A 311 23.05 -11.75 7.76
N TYR A 312 22.06 -12.65 7.96
CA TYR A 312 20.73 -12.53 7.35
C TYR A 312 20.00 -11.27 7.82
N GLU A 313 20.02 -11.00 9.12
CA GLU A 313 19.39 -9.80 9.69
C GLU A 313 20.00 -8.51 9.13
N ASP A 314 21.33 -8.43 9.09
CA ASP A 314 22.06 -7.27 8.57
C ASP A 314 21.79 -7.07 7.08
N ALA A 315 21.72 -8.14 6.29
CA ALA A 315 21.38 -8.09 4.87
C ALA A 315 19.94 -7.57 4.66
N ILE A 316 18.98 -8.05 5.46
CA ILE A 316 17.58 -7.60 5.40
C ILE A 316 17.48 -6.11 5.75
N ARG A 317 18.09 -5.69 6.88
CA ARG A 317 18.05 -4.30 7.33
C ARG A 317 18.71 -3.36 6.34
N SER A 318 19.83 -3.75 5.76
CA SER A 318 20.53 -2.95 4.74
C SER A 318 19.67 -2.71 3.49
N ARG A 319 18.93 -3.73 3.03
CA ARG A 319 18.07 -3.66 1.85
C ARG A 319 16.80 -2.86 2.08
N PHE A 320 16.31 -2.83 3.31
CA PHE A 320 15.06 -2.19 3.71
C PHE A 320 15.27 -0.80 4.34
N ALA A 321 16.52 -0.31 4.39
CA ALA A 321 16.78 1.05 4.84
C ALA A 321 15.94 2.09 4.04
N PRO A 322 15.47 3.20 4.67
CA PRO A 322 15.88 3.69 6.00
C PRO A 322 15.08 3.12 7.17
N PHE A 323 13.93 2.46 6.96
CA PHE A 323 13.18 1.85 8.07
C PHE A 323 13.75 0.48 8.39
N VAL A 324 14.46 0.38 9.51
CA VAL A 324 15.18 -0.83 9.94
C VAL A 324 14.72 -1.37 11.29
N ASP A 325 13.83 -0.65 11.98
CA ASP A 325 13.33 -1.00 13.30
C ASP A 325 12.07 -1.88 13.21
N PHE A 326 12.26 -3.13 12.81
CA PHE A 326 11.20 -4.14 12.71
C PHE A 326 11.70 -5.51 13.17
N PRO A 327 10.81 -6.37 13.70
CA PRO A 327 11.15 -7.73 14.10
C PRO A 327 11.41 -8.64 12.87
N ILE A 328 12.43 -9.51 13.00
CA ILE A 328 12.76 -10.55 12.04
C ILE A 328 12.63 -11.90 12.74
N ILE A 329 11.85 -12.81 12.18
CA ILE A 329 11.62 -14.14 12.74
C ILE A 329 12.02 -15.19 11.72
N PHE A 330 12.93 -16.08 12.13
CA PHE A 330 13.32 -17.24 11.34
C PHE A 330 12.39 -18.40 11.68
N ALA A 331 11.57 -18.82 10.72
CA ALA A 331 10.50 -19.80 10.93
C ALA A 331 10.46 -20.85 9.80
N SER A 332 9.74 -21.92 10.03
CA SER A 332 9.33 -22.87 9.00
C SER A 332 7.84 -23.12 9.09
N ALA A 333 7.12 -22.71 8.06
CA ALA A 333 5.70 -22.99 7.95
C ALA A 333 5.41 -24.48 7.75
N LEU A 334 6.34 -25.22 7.13
CA LEU A 334 6.19 -26.66 6.87
C LEU A 334 6.36 -27.47 8.15
N THR A 335 7.40 -27.20 8.94
CA THR A 335 7.68 -27.91 10.20
C THR A 335 6.99 -27.29 11.40
N LYS A 336 6.19 -26.22 11.17
CA LYS A 336 5.50 -25.42 12.20
C LYS A 336 6.43 -24.77 13.23
N GLN A 337 7.72 -24.62 12.91
CA GLN A 337 8.70 -24.03 13.80
C GLN A 337 8.47 -22.53 13.94
N ARG A 338 8.26 -22.04 15.18
CA ARG A 338 8.09 -20.64 15.57
C ARG A 338 6.87 -19.92 14.94
N ILE A 339 5.87 -20.63 14.42
CA ILE A 339 4.70 -20.00 13.80
C ILE A 339 3.88 -19.17 14.81
N PHE A 340 3.70 -19.66 16.07
CA PHE A 340 3.01 -18.89 17.10
C PHE A 340 3.80 -17.62 17.50
N LYS A 341 5.13 -17.67 17.47
CA LYS A 341 5.95 -16.48 17.71
C LYS A 341 5.74 -15.39 16.65
N VAL A 342 5.44 -15.79 15.41
CA VAL A 342 5.06 -14.85 14.34
C VAL A 342 3.76 -14.12 14.71
N LEU A 343 2.73 -14.84 15.19
CA LEU A 343 1.46 -14.26 15.61
C LEU A 343 1.61 -13.34 16.83
N GLU A 344 2.29 -13.81 17.88
CA GLU A 344 2.58 -12.99 19.06
C GLU A 344 3.26 -11.68 18.68
N THR A 345 4.28 -11.77 17.82
CA THR A 345 5.03 -10.59 17.39
C THR A 345 4.17 -9.66 16.54
N ALA A 346 3.32 -10.19 15.65
CA ALA A 346 2.43 -9.37 14.84
C ALA A 346 1.39 -8.63 15.70
N LEU A 347 0.82 -9.29 16.71
CA LEU A 347 -0.10 -8.65 17.66
C LEU A 347 0.61 -7.61 18.53
N HIS A 348 1.84 -7.89 18.97
CA HIS A 348 2.64 -6.89 19.69
C HIS A 348 2.91 -5.64 18.85
N VAL A 349 3.18 -5.79 17.55
CA VAL A 349 3.29 -4.65 16.63
C VAL A 349 1.95 -3.90 16.51
N CYS A 350 0.80 -4.61 16.51
CA CYS A 350 -0.52 -3.95 16.55
C CYS A 350 -0.72 -3.13 17.83
N GLU A 351 -0.29 -3.65 18.98
CA GLU A 351 -0.31 -2.90 20.25
C GLU A 351 0.58 -1.67 20.20
N ASN A 352 1.79 -1.80 19.65
CA ASN A 352 2.71 -0.69 19.47
C ASN A 352 2.13 0.42 18.58
N ARG A 353 1.32 0.07 17.56
CA ARG A 353 0.61 1.05 16.72
C ARG A 353 -0.45 1.85 17.49
N LYS A 354 -1.12 1.21 18.45
CA LYS A 354 -2.16 1.83 19.29
C LYS A 354 -1.57 2.51 20.55
N ARG A 355 -0.27 2.40 20.78
CA ARG A 355 0.40 2.94 21.98
C ARG A 355 0.27 4.44 22.08
N VAL A 356 -0.17 4.92 23.23
CA VAL A 356 -0.26 6.35 23.56
C VAL A 356 0.78 6.70 24.61
N VAL A 357 1.60 7.71 24.34
CA VAL A 357 2.59 8.23 25.29
C VAL A 357 2.02 9.47 25.98
N PRO A 358 1.97 9.51 27.33
CA PRO A 358 1.52 10.69 28.05
C PRO A 358 2.39 11.92 27.72
N THR A 359 1.73 13.05 27.46
CA THR A 359 2.41 14.29 27.04
C THR A 359 3.44 14.77 28.05
N SER A 360 3.21 14.57 29.35
CA SER A 360 4.18 14.94 30.41
C SER A 360 5.48 14.14 30.29
N GLN A 361 5.37 12.81 30.15
CA GLN A 361 6.55 11.95 30.00
C GLN A 361 7.29 12.26 28.71
N LEU A 362 6.54 12.47 27.62
CA LEU A 362 7.09 12.81 26.31
C LEU A 362 7.90 14.12 26.38
N ASN A 363 7.38 15.16 27.02
CA ASN A 363 8.11 16.41 27.16
C ASN A 363 9.33 16.28 28.09
N THR A 364 9.25 15.56 29.18
CA THR A 364 10.41 15.35 30.08
C THR A 364 11.58 14.73 29.30
N VAL A 365 11.36 13.63 28.63
CA VAL A 365 12.41 12.91 27.89
C VAL A 365 12.89 13.67 26.65
N MET A 366 11.95 14.16 25.84
CA MET A 366 12.32 14.75 24.56
C MET A 366 12.93 16.14 24.70
N LEU A 367 12.49 16.97 25.65
CA LEU A 367 13.11 18.28 25.87
C LEU A 367 14.51 18.15 26.47
N GLU A 368 14.76 17.14 27.30
CA GLU A 368 16.11 16.80 27.79
C GLU A 368 17.02 16.40 26.62
N ALA A 369 16.56 15.48 25.74
CA ALA A 369 17.31 15.08 24.55
C ALA A 369 17.60 16.25 23.60
N ILE A 370 16.62 17.15 23.40
CA ILE A 370 16.77 18.35 22.58
C ILE A 370 17.75 19.34 23.20
N SER A 371 17.75 19.47 24.53
CA SER A 371 18.70 20.34 25.24
C SER A 371 20.12 19.82 25.15
N ALA A 372 20.31 18.50 25.21
CA ALA A 372 21.61 17.84 25.07
C ALA A 372 22.16 17.96 23.62
N TYR A 373 21.27 17.86 22.62
CA TYR A 373 21.63 17.99 21.21
C TYR A 373 20.62 18.87 20.48
N PRO A 374 20.79 20.21 20.48
CA PRO A 374 19.83 21.12 19.87
C PRO A 374 19.87 21.07 18.31
N PRO A 375 18.75 21.45 17.64
CA PRO A 375 18.73 21.54 16.19
C PRO A 375 19.84 22.44 15.65
N PRO A 376 20.52 22.05 14.55
CA PRO A 376 21.56 22.88 13.94
C PRO A 376 21.02 24.25 13.54
N ALA A 377 21.79 25.30 13.79
CA ALA A 377 21.47 26.65 13.34
C ALA A 377 21.52 26.69 11.80
N ASN A 378 20.58 27.43 11.19
CA ASN A 378 20.58 27.65 9.76
C ASN A 378 20.59 29.16 9.47
N LYS A 379 21.57 29.63 8.68
CA LYS A 379 21.75 31.05 8.32
C LYS A 379 21.75 31.99 9.55
N GLY A 380 22.37 31.55 10.67
CA GLY A 380 22.47 32.33 11.90
C GLY A 380 21.18 32.34 12.75
N LYS A 381 20.14 31.63 12.35
CA LYS A 381 18.91 31.53 13.15
C LYS A 381 18.84 30.18 13.87
N TYR A 382 18.44 30.22 15.15
CA TYR A 382 18.34 29.05 15.98
C TYR A 382 16.89 28.55 16.02
N VAL A 383 16.72 27.23 15.79
CA VAL A 383 15.45 26.56 15.98
C VAL A 383 15.29 26.24 17.48
N LYS A 384 14.18 26.68 18.07
CA LYS A 384 13.82 26.36 19.45
C LYS A 384 12.56 25.51 19.45
N ILE A 385 12.70 24.25 19.84
CA ILE A 385 11.57 23.35 20.09
C ILE A 385 11.14 23.56 21.52
N LYS A 386 9.85 23.86 21.74
CA LYS A 386 9.33 24.26 23.06
C LYS A 386 8.45 23.21 23.70
N TYR A 387 7.85 22.36 22.88
CA TYR A 387 6.82 21.43 23.32
C TYR A 387 6.66 20.31 22.32
N VAL A 388 6.32 19.12 22.81
CA VAL A 388 5.99 17.97 21.98
C VAL A 388 4.72 17.31 22.48
N THR A 389 3.88 16.84 21.56
CA THR A 389 2.66 16.09 21.88
C THR A 389 2.49 14.94 20.90
N MET A 390 1.76 13.92 21.32
CA MET A 390 1.32 12.84 20.46
C MET A 390 -0.12 13.09 20.00
N LEU A 391 -0.38 12.97 18.71
CA LEU A 391 -1.71 13.13 18.13
C LEU A 391 -2.56 11.91 18.50
N LYS A 392 -3.66 12.13 19.23
CA LYS A 392 -4.61 11.07 19.60
C LYS A 392 -5.50 10.74 18.41
N GLY A 393 -5.93 9.46 18.31
CA GLY A 393 -6.83 9.00 17.23
C GLY A 393 -6.15 8.89 15.84
N SER A 394 -4.84 9.12 15.76
CA SER A 394 -4.11 8.86 14.52
C SER A 394 -3.90 7.35 14.34
N PRO A 395 -4.13 6.80 13.14
CA PRO A 395 -3.90 5.37 12.86
C PRO A 395 -2.42 4.97 12.94
N ILE A 396 -1.53 5.96 13.06
CA ILE A 396 -0.08 5.79 13.14
C ILE A 396 0.43 6.67 14.27
N PRO A 397 1.35 6.21 15.12
CA PRO A 397 2.01 7.02 16.12
C PRO A 397 2.57 8.31 15.52
N THR A 398 1.97 9.44 15.86
CA THR A 398 2.27 10.73 15.25
C THR A 398 2.64 11.74 16.31
N PHE A 399 3.86 12.27 16.23
CA PHE A 399 4.41 13.23 17.20
C PHE A 399 4.52 14.61 16.56
N ILE A 400 4.02 15.62 17.25
CA ILE A 400 4.03 17.01 16.81
C ILE A 400 4.96 17.79 17.72
N PHE A 401 6.03 18.33 17.14
CA PHE A 401 7.00 19.19 17.79
C PHE A 401 6.71 20.65 17.46
N PHE A 402 6.42 21.45 18.46
CA PHE A 402 6.13 22.88 18.32
C PHE A 402 7.43 23.69 18.42
N CYS A 403 7.78 24.41 17.39
CA CYS A 403 9.00 25.21 17.30
C CYS A 403 8.75 26.54 16.59
N ASN A 404 9.74 27.44 16.65
CA ASN A 404 9.66 28.75 16.03
C ASN A 404 9.93 28.77 14.51
N LEU A 405 10.62 27.76 13.98
CA LEU A 405 11.08 27.72 12.58
C LEU A 405 11.01 26.27 12.05
N PRO A 406 9.79 25.71 11.86
CA PRO A 406 9.60 24.30 11.52
C PRO A 406 10.24 23.90 10.19
N GLN A 407 10.26 24.80 9.20
CA GLN A 407 10.83 24.59 7.87
C GLN A 407 12.37 24.40 7.88
N TRP A 408 13.03 24.70 9.00
CA TRP A 408 14.49 24.62 9.11
C TRP A 408 14.96 23.38 9.87
N VAL A 409 14.03 22.57 10.39
CA VAL A 409 14.34 21.26 10.99
C VAL A 409 14.48 20.24 9.86
N LYS A 410 15.74 19.94 9.49
CA LYS A 410 16.09 19.03 8.41
C LYS A 410 15.87 17.56 8.81
N GLU A 411 15.74 16.70 7.80
CA GLU A 411 15.50 15.26 7.93
C GLU A 411 16.48 14.54 8.90
N PRO A 412 17.81 14.78 8.87
CA PRO A 412 18.70 14.10 9.83
C PRO A 412 18.36 14.37 11.30
N TYR A 413 17.86 15.60 11.60
CA TYR A 413 17.44 15.92 12.96
C TYR A 413 16.10 15.28 13.34
N ARG A 414 15.16 15.18 12.38
CA ARG A 414 13.91 14.43 12.58
C ARG A 414 14.19 12.96 12.90
N ARG A 415 15.13 12.33 12.19
CA ARG A 415 15.59 10.96 12.47
C ARG A 415 16.22 10.83 13.85
N TYR A 416 16.99 11.81 14.28
CA TYR A 416 17.51 11.83 15.65
C TYR A 416 16.38 11.82 16.68
N LEU A 417 15.35 12.66 16.49
CA LEU A 417 14.19 12.71 17.38
C LEU A 417 13.40 11.38 17.35
N GLU A 418 13.23 10.78 16.19
CA GLU A 418 12.61 9.45 16.05
C GLU A 418 13.38 8.39 16.80
N ASN A 419 14.70 8.36 16.65
CA ASN A 419 15.55 7.40 17.37
C ASN A 419 15.40 7.58 18.90
N LYS A 420 15.34 8.83 19.39
CA LYS A 420 15.13 9.11 20.81
C LYS A 420 13.76 8.65 21.30
N ILE A 421 12.72 8.75 20.48
CA ILE A 421 11.41 8.19 20.79
C ILE A 421 11.49 6.67 20.90
N ARG A 422 12.13 6.00 19.93
CA ARG A 422 12.27 4.54 19.91
C ARG A 422 13.15 3.98 21.03
N GLU A 423 14.15 4.72 21.49
CA GLU A 423 14.98 4.36 22.64
C GLU A 423 14.19 4.34 23.96
N ASN A 424 13.14 5.14 24.08
CA ASN A 424 12.40 5.31 25.33
C ASN A 424 11.03 4.61 25.34
N TRP A 425 10.44 4.36 24.16
CA TRP A 425 9.14 3.70 24.03
C TRP A 425 9.19 2.66 22.93
N ASP A 426 8.57 1.54 23.19
CA ASP A 426 8.51 0.44 22.24
C ASP A 426 7.55 0.76 21.08
N PHE A 427 8.12 1.16 19.94
CA PHE A 427 7.46 1.29 18.65
C PHE A 427 8.04 0.33 17.61
N HIS A 428 8.65 -0.77 18.08
CA HIS A 428 9.26 -1.78 17.21
C HIS A 428 8.25 -2.34 16.21
N GLY A 429 8.63 -2.41 14.94
CA GLY A 429 7.77 -2.82 13.84
C GLY A 429 6.75 -1.79 13.37
N THR A 430 6.71 -0.60 13.99
CA THR A 430 5.70 0.42 13.70
C THR A 430 6.33 1.66 13.10
N PRO A 431 5.82 2.19 11.96
CA PRO A 431 6.24 3.49 11.46
C PRO A 431 5.80 4.60 12.40
N VAL A 432 6.64 5.62 12.53
CA VAL A 432 6.40 6.80 13.37
C VAL A 432 6.43 8.05 12.49
N ASN A 433 5.44 8.94 12.67
CA ASN A 433 5.42 10.23 12.00
C ASN A 433 5.93 11.34 12.93
N ILE A 434 6.77 12.21 12.40
CA ILE A 434 7.24 13.41 13.11
C ILE A 434 6.89 14.64 12.31
N PHE A 435 6.05 15.50 12.90
CA PHE A 435 5.69 16.79 12.33
C PHE A 435 6.29 17.93 13.14
N MET A 436 6.75 18.94 12.42
CA MET A 436 7.16 20.23 12.99
C MET A 436 6.07 21.25 12.72
N ARG A 437 5.60 21.93 13.76
CA ARG A 437 4.60 22.98 13.63
C ARG A 437 5.09 24.28 14.30
N GLU A 438 4.66 25.38 13.74
CA GLU A 438 4.81 26.68 14.37
C GLU A 438 3.84 26.79 15.53
N LYS A 439 4.31 27.44 16.63
CA LYS A 439 3.51 27.66 17.82
C LYS A 439 2.78 28.98 17.72
#